data_6e91206ddedfd103ba41c4c6aa8c76dd
#
_entry.id   6e91206ddedfd103ba41c4c6aa8c76dd
#
_cell.length_a   1.000
_cell.length_b   1.000
_cell.length_c   1.000
_cell.angle_alpha   90.00
_cell.angle_beta   90.00
_cell.angle_gamma   90.00
#
_symmetry.space_group_name_H-M   'P 1'
#
loop_
_entity.id
_entity.type
_entity.pdbx_description
1 polymer ?
#
loop_
_entity_poly.entity_id
_entity_poly.type
_entity_poly.pdbx_seq_one_letter_code
_entity_poly.pdbx_strand_id
1 'polypeptide(L)'
;MTNLSSRSMPMTPPVEAPVHILGLQGASVVIVDDQETARIALDQMIRGIDPGISTFVFEGGAEALAWLGEHEPDLVITDFRMPGMSGAELTAKLRHNRRLQHVPVMVVTAADDRAVRYEALEAGAVDFLAKPIDPIEVRTRCRNLLLLTHQYRLVKNYALLQERKLEQLQGLLNALVPAGTENLAQRVERGELVTVSFDKLFAITSCVAGVQELVTAAQRSIKELEGRLTRPLRPESD
;
A
#
# COMPACT_ATOMS: atom_id res chain seq x y z
N MET A 1 29.62 -13.41 62.93
CA MET A 1 30.15 -12.79 61.70
C MET A 1 29.60 -13.61 60.52
N THR A 2 28.45 -13.23 60.01
CA THR A 2 27.77 -13.94 58.90
C THR A 2 27.59 -12.93 57.75
N ASN A 3 28.29 -13.20 56.72
CA ASN A 3 28.43 -12.39 55.52
C ASN A 3 27.18 -12.51 54.64
N LEU A 4 26.35 -11.48 54.53
CA LEU A 4 25.20 -11.38 53.63
C LEU A 4 25.70 -10.99 52.25
N SER A 5 25.85 -11.99 51.40
CA SER A 5 26.10 -11.81 49.97
C SER A 5 24.93 -11.11 49.28
N SER A 6 25.17 -9.92 48.78
CA SER A 6 24.22 -9.15 47.98
C SER A 6 24.00 -9.85 46.63
N ARG A 7 22.85 -10.50 46.46
CA ARG A 7 22.37 -10.95 45.15
C ARG A 7 21.93 -9.72 44.35
N SER A 8 22.69 -9.39 43.35
CA SER A 8 22.28 -8.47 42.30
C SER A 8 21.11 -9.09 41.54
N MET A 9 19.96 -8.37 41.55
CA MET A 9 18.83 -8.69 40.66
C MET A 9 19.27 -8.55 39.20
N PRO A 10 18.84 -9.49 38.31
CA PRO A 10 19.07 -9.32 36.91
C PRO A 10 18.26 -8.12 36.42
N MET A 11 18.96 -7.15 35.81
CA MET A 11 18.33 -6.06 35.07
C MET A 11 17.48 -6.64 33.95
N THR A 12 16.17 -6.40 34.00
CA THR A 12 15.29 -6.63 32.85
C THR A 12 15.86 -5.85 31.66
N PRO A 13 16.01 -6.49 30.48
CA PRO A 13 16.41 -5.76 29.30
C PRO A 13 15.40 -4.65 28.99
N PRO A 14 15.85 -3.51 28.45
CA PRO A 14 14.96 -2.40 28.10
C PRO A 14 13.87 -2.94 27.18
N VAL A 15 12.63 -2.55 27.51
CA VAL A 15 11.47 -2.82 26.65
C VAL A 15 11.81 -2.29 25.27
N GLU A 16 11.95 -3.20 24.31
CA GLU A 16 12.17 -2.86 22.91
C GLU A 16 11.12 -1.83 22.50
N ALA A 17 11.58 -0.73 21.90
CA ALA A 17 10.74 0.30 21.33
C ALA A 17 9.63 -0.34 20.48
N PRO A 18 8.43 0.25 20.43
CA PRO A 18 7.31 -0.33 19.72
C PRO A 18 7.75 -0.68 18.31
N VAL A 19 7.63 -1.96 17.97
CA VAL A 19 7.88 -2.50 16.63
C VAL A 19 7.22 -1.54 15.64
N HIS A 20 8.01 -0.91 14.78
CA HIS A 20 7.53 -0.14 13.65
C HIS A 20 6.73 -1.09 12.75
N ILE A 21 5.46 -1.26 13.11
CA ILE A 21 4.51 -2.07 12.37
C ILE A 21 4.27 -1.33 11.06
N LEU A 22 4.88 -1.82 9.98
CA LEU A 22 4.76 -1.31 8.63
C LEU A 22 4.94 0.22 8.60
N GLY A 23 6.18 0.67 8.51
CA GLY A 23 6.50 2.09 8.41
C GLY A 23 5.74 2.69 7.23
N LEU A 24 5.10 3.83 7.46
CA LEU A 24 4.50 4.65 6.41
C LEU A 24 5.59 5.48 5.68
N GLN A 25 6.84 5.00 5.73
CA GLN A 25 7.96 5.64 5.07
C GLN A 25 7.74 5.71 3.57
N GLY A 26 7.89 6.93 3.06
CA GLY A 26 7.67 7.21 1.64
C GLY A 26 6.21 7.37 1.25
N ALA A 27 5.27 7.28 2.19
CA ALA A 27 3.88 7.62 1.92
C ALA A 27 3.73 9.10 1.58
N SER A 28 2.86 9.41 0.64
CA SER A 28 2.58 10.76 0.16
C SER A 28 1.12 11.14 0.35
N VAL A 29 0.86 12.30 0.94
CA VAL A 29 -0.48 12.81 1.22
C VAL A 29 -0.67 14.16 0.56
N VAL A 30 -1.73 14.30 -0.21
CA VAL A 30 -2.16 15.58 -0.78
C VAL A 30 -3.20 16.21 0.12
N ILE A 31 -3.04 17.48 0.42
CA ILE A 31 -3.95 18.29 1.25
C ILE A 31 -4.43 19.47 0.39
N VAL A 32 -5.74 19.63 0.26
CA VAL A 32 -6.38 20.69 -0.52
C VAL A 32 -7.40 21.41 0.34
N ASP A 33 -7.17 22.68 0.63
CA ASP A 33 -8.10 23.52 1.41
C ASP A 33 -7.81 24.99 1.04
N ASP A 34 -8.80 25.83 0.80
CA ASP A 34 -8.61 27.24 0.46
C ASP A 34 -8.12 28.07 1.65
N GLN A 35 -8.32 27.58 2.88
CA GLN A 35 -7.90 28.26 4.10
C GLN A 35 -6.47 27.84 4.51
N GLU A 36 -5.54 28.77 4.51
CA GLU A 36 -4.13 28.53 4.86
C GLU A 36 -3.97 27.93 6.27
N THR A 37 -4.74 28.40 7.24
CA THR A 37 -4.70 27.90 8.62
C THR A 37 -5.11 26.44 8.72
N ALA A 38 -6.11 26.00 7.92
CA ALA A 38 -6.55 24.62 7.86
C ALA A 38 -5.47 23.74 7.19
N ARG A 39 -4.86 24.22 6.11
CA ARG A 39 -3.74 23.52 5.45
C ARG A 39 -2.58 23.27 6.38
N ILE A 40 -2.14 24.33 7.12
CA ILE A 40 -1.03 24.22 8.09
C ILE A 40 -1.37 23.23 9.21
N ALA A 41 -2.58 23.29 9.75
CA ALA A 41 -3.02 22.39 10.81
C ALA A 41 -3.05 20.92 10.34
N LEU A 42 -3.63 20.65 9.17
CA LEU A 42 -3.66 19.30 8.59
C LEU A 42 -2.25 18.78 8.29
N ASP A 43 -1.39 19.60 7.69
CA ASP A 43 0.01 19.23 7.41
C ASP A 43 0.75 18.79 8.69
N GLN A 44 0.63 19.56 9.76
CA GLN A 44 1.26 19.22 11.06
C GLN A 44 0.67 17.92 11.65
N MET A 45 -0.64 17.72 11.57
CA MET A 45 -1.29 16.51 12.07
C MET A 45 -0.84 15.27 11.31
N ILE A 46 -0.72 15.35 9.98
CA ILE A 46 -0.32 14.23 9.11
C ILE A 46 1.16 13.90 9.31
N ARG A 47 2.06 14.88 9.33
CA ARG A 47 3.48 14.66 9.63
C ARG A 47 3.70 14.10 11.03
N GLY A 48 2.80 14.38 11.96
CA GLY A 48 2.80 13.81 13.31
C GLY A 48 2.40 12.32 13.39
N ILE A 49 1.90 11.71 12.29
CA ILE A 49 1.59 10.28 12.25
C ILE A 49 2.89 9.46 12.10
N ASP A 50 3.73 9.83 11.15
CA ASP A 50 5.02 9.18 10.87
C ASP A 50 5.95 10.21 10.18
N PRO A 51 7.20 10.38 10.65
CA PRO A 51 8.16 11.31 10.05
C PRO A 51 8.50 11.01 8.58
N GLY A 52 8.25 9.79 8.13
CA GLY A 52 8.50 9.38 6.74
C GLY A 52 7.38 9.74 5.76
N ILE A 53 6.30 10.40 6.21
CA ILE A 53 5.21 10.87 5.35
C ILE A 53 5.60 12.20 4.71
N SER A 54 5.46 12.28 3.38
CA SER A 54 5.57 13.52 2.61
C SER A 54 4.20 14.13 2.35
N THR A 55 4.05 15.42 2.59
CA THR A 55 2.80 16.15 2.35
C THR A 55 2.96 17.15 1.22
N PHE A 56 1.95 17.25 0.36
CA PHE A 56 1.85 18.20 -0.76
C PHE A 56 0.57 19.01 -0.56
N VAL A 57 0.70 20.33 -0.48
CA VAL A 57 -0.36 21.23 -0.03
C VAL A 57 -0.77 22.16 -1.15
N PHE A 58 -2.07 22.27 -1.42
CA PHE A 58 -2.65 23.07 -2.50
C PHE A 58 -3.79 23.94 -1.98
N GLU A 59 -3.92 25.14 -2.54
CA GLU A 59 -4.98 26.07 -2.20
C GLU A 59 -6.32 25.73 -2.87
N GLY A 60 -6.30 25.04 -4.01
CA GLY A 60 -7.52 24.73 -4.75
C GLY A 60 -7.43 23.44 -5.55
N GLY A 61 -8.63 22.92 -5.86
CA GLY A 61 -8.78 21.64 -6.56
C GLY A 61 -8.16 21.61 -7.96
N ALA A 62 -8.12 22.73 -8.67
CA ALA A 62 -7.55 22.81 -10.03
C ALA A 62 -6.03 22.63 -9.99
N GLU A 63 -5.34 23.28 -9.06
CA GLU A 63 -3.89 23.16 -8.86
C GLU A 63 -3.51 21.73 -8.43
N ALA A 64 -4.25 21.20 -7.43
CA ALA A 64 -4.09 19.84 -6.99
C ALA A 64 -4.26 18.83 -8.14
N LEU A 65 -5.29 19.01 -8.95
CA LEU A 65 -5.58 18.13 -10.09
C LEU A 65 -4.46 18.16 -11.15
N ALA A 66 -3.87 19.34 -11.42
CA ALA A 66 -2.73 19.46 -12.31
C ALA A 66 -1.52 18.65 -11.81
N TRP A 67 -1.19 18.77 -10.52
CA TRP A 67 -0.11 18.01 -9.90
C TRP A 67 -0.40 16.50 -9.90
N LEU A 68 -1.62 16.10 -9.60
CA LEU A 68 -2.09 14.71 -9.61
C LEU A 68 -2.08 14.07 -11.02
N GLY A 69 -2.06 14.88 -12.07
CA GLY A 69 -1.86 14.42 -13.45
C GLY A 69 -0.55 13.66 -13.64
N GLU A 70 0.49 14.01 -12.89
CA GLU A 70 1.83 13.41 -12.99
C GLU A 70 2.19 12.54 -11.78
N HIS A 71 1.48 12.71 -10.66
CA HIS A 71 1.80 12.08 -9.37
C HIS A 71 0.64 11.22 -8.87
N GLU A 72 0.97 10.15 -8.13
CA GLU A 72 0.01 9.21 -7.53
C GLU A 72 0.24 9.15 -6.02
N PRO A 73 -0.49 9.95 -5.22
CA PRO A 73 -0.37 9.95 -3.77
C PRO A 73 -1.00 8.71 -3.13
N ASP A 74 -0.72 8.51 -1.84
CA ASP A 74 -1.31 7.45 -1.03
C ASP A 74 -2.65 7.85 -0.40
N LEU A 75 -2.91 9.16 -0.27
CA LEU A 75 -4.13 9.72 0.29
C LEU A 75 -4.32 11.14 -0.22
N VAL A 76 -5.56 11.51 -0.51
CA VAL A 76 -5.97 12.90 -0.75
C VAL A 76 -6.93 13.33 0.36
N ILE A 77 -6.66 14.46 0.98
CA ILE A 77 -7.54 15.13 1.95
C ILE A 77 -7.98 16.44 1.30
N THR A 78 -9.25 16.67 1.15
CA THR A 78 -9.76 17.89 0.51
C THR A 78 -10.87 18.53 1.34
N ASP A 79 -10.85 19.85 1.45
CA ASP A 79 -12.06 20.56 1.91
C ASP A 79 -13.18 20.37 0.91
N PHE A 80 -14.41 20.34 1.40
CA PHE A 80 -15.58 20.22 0.54
C PHE A 80 -15.87 21.52 -0.21
N ARG A 81 -15.79 22.68 0.52
CA ARG A 81 -16.17 23.98 -0.01
C ARG A 81 -14.96 24.82 -0.39
N MET A 82 -14.55 24.74 -1.63
CA MET A 82 -13.45 25.54 -2.17
C MET A 82 -13.93 26.38 -3.38
N PRO A 83 -13.35 27.57 -3.60
CA PRO A 83 -13.61 28.34 -4.81
C PRO A 83 -13.25 27.58 -6.09
N GLY A 84 -14.11 27.69 -7.09
CA GLY A 84 -13.86 27.16 -8.45
C GLY A 84 -14.07 25.65 -8.62
N MET A 85 -13.67 24.83 -7.65
CA MET A 85 -13.86 23.37 -7.70
C MET A 85 -14.10 22.84 -6.28
N SER A 86 -15.23 22.22 -6.05
CA SER A 86 -15.53 21.58 -4.75
C SER A 86 -14.71 20.30 -4.53
N GLY A 87 -14.59 19.85 -3.27
CA GLY A 87 -13.95 18.58 -2.93
C GLY A 87 -14.68 17.38 -3.53
N ALA A 88 -16.01 17.46 -3.70
CA ALA A 88 -16.78 16.43 -4.38
C ALA A 88 -16.45 16.37 -5.88
N GLU A 89 -16.37 17.51 -6.56
CA GLU A 89 -15.97 17.56 -7.97
C GLU A 89 -14.53 17.07 -8.19
N LEU A 90 -13.60 17.45 -7.31
CA LEU A 90 -12.24 16.93 -7.32
C LEU A 90 -12.25 15.40 -7.17
N THR A 91 -13.00 14.88 -6.20
CA THR A 91 -13.15 13.45 -5.96
C THR A 91 -13.68 12.73 -7.20
N ALA A 92 -14.74 13.22 -7.80
CA ALA A 92 -15.34 12.64 -9.02
C ALA A 92 -14.31 12.59 -10.18
N LYS A 93 -13.53 13.66 -10.36
CA LYS A 93 -12.46 13.68 -11.38
C LYS A 93 -11.39 12.63 -11.11
N LEU A 94 -11.01 12.42 -9.86
CA LEU A 94 -10.06 11.37 -9.48
C LEU A 94 -10.61 9.96 -9.76
N ARG A 95 -11.91 9.73 -9.52
CA ARG A 95 -12.56 8.43 -9.82
C ARG A 95 -12.65 8.13 -11.31
N HIS A 96 -12.73 9.14 -12.16
CA HIS A 96 -12.72 8.98 -13.62
C HIS A 96 -11.30 8.78 -14.19
N ASN A 97 -10.26 9.05 -13.42
CA ASN A 97 -8.88 8.82 -13.85
C ASN A 97 -8.42 7.40 -13.48
N ARG A 98 -8.10 6.56 -14.48
CA ARG A 98 -7.68 5.16 -14.27
C ARG A 98 -6.46 4.99 -13.35
N ARG A 99 -5.55 5.98 -13.32
CA ARG A 99 -4.38 5.95 -12.44
C ARG A 99 -4.72 6.28 -10.99
N LEU A 100 -5.71 7.13 -10.77
CA LEU A 100 -6.02 7.73 -9.46
C LEU A 100 -7.31 7.18 -8.83
N GLN A 101 -8.10 6.40 -9.57
CA GLN A 101 -9.40 5.90 -9.10
C GLN A 101 -9.33 5.07 -7.82
N HIS A 102 -8.19 4.50 -7.51
CA HIS A 102 -7.98 3.69 -6.30
C HIS A 102 -7.39 4.49 -5.13
N VAL A 103 -6.93 5.73 -5.37
CA VAL A 103 -6.40 6.59 -4.31
C VAL A 103 -7.53 6.99 -3.37
N PRO A 104 -7.44 6.72 -2.06
CA PRO A 104 -8.46 7.14 -1.12
C PRO A 104 -8.55 8.66 -1.05
N VAL A 105 -9.78 9.15 -1.02
CA VAL A 105 -10.09 10.57 -0.82
C VAL A 105 -10.90 10.72 0.46
N MET A 106 -10.43 11.58 1.35
CA MET A 106 -11.11 11.99 2.57
C MET A 106 -11.56 13.44 2.41
N VAL A 107 -12.85 13.68 2.62
CA VAL A 107 -13.42 15.02 2.48
C VAL A 107 -13.63 15.65 3.85
N VAL A 108 -13.16 16.88 4.03
CA VAL A 108 -13.39 17.69 5.23
C VAL A 108 -14.62 18.57 5.02
N THR A 109 -15.55 18.56 5.97
CA THR A 109 -16.83 19.29 5.83
C THR A 109 -17.34 19.84 7.16
N ALA A 110 -18.26 20.79 7.15
CA ALA A 110 -18.94 21.27 8.36
C ALA A 110 -19.75 20.13 9.01
N ALA A 111 -19.77 20.09 10.34
CA ALA A 111 -20.33 18.99 11.12
C ALA A 111 -21.81 18.68 10.81
N ASP A 112 -22.61 19.69 10.54
CA ASP A 112 -24.09 19.58 10.48
C ASP A 112 -24.64 19.38 9.05
N ASP A 113 -23.79 19.33 8.04
CA ASP A 113 -24.24 19.25 6.65
C ASP A 113 -24.33 17.79 6.15
N ARG A 114 -25.44 17.15 6.44
CA ARG A 114 -25.73 15.78 6.02
C ARG A 114 -25.74 15.63 4.48
N ALA A 115 -26.26 16.62 3.77
CA ALA A 115 -26.34 16.60 2.31
C ALA A 115 -24.95 16.59 1.70
N VAL A 116 -24.04 17.43 2.22
CA VAL A 116 -22.65 17.50 1.80
C VAL A 116 -21.91 16.18 2.02
N ARG A 117 -22.16 15.49 3.13
CA ARG A 117 -21.55 14.17 3.39
C ARG A 117 -22.01 13.13 2.36
N TYR A 118 -23.31 13.09 2.07
CA TYR A 118 -23.82 12.17 1.04
C TYR A 118 -23.26 12.50 -0.34
N GLU A 119 -23.22 13.77 -0.71
CA GLU A 119 -22.63 14.21 -1.98
C GLU A 119 -21.15 13.79 -2.11
N ALA A 120 -20.36 13.97 -1.05
CA ALA A 120 -18.96 13.54 -1.03
C ALA A 120 -18.81 12.01 -1.20
N LEU A 121 -19.65 11.23 -0.52
CA LEU A 121 -19.64 9.77 -0.63
C LEU A 121 -20.11 9.29 -2.00
N GLU A 122 -21.15 9.90 -2.57
CA GLU A 122 -21.64 9.61 -3.93
C GLU A 122 -20.60 9.96 -4.99
N ALA A 123 -19.81 11.04 -4.77
CA ALA A 123 -18.65 11.37 -5.61
C ALA A 123 -17.52 10.35 -5.51
N GLY A 124 -17.55 9.43 -4.54
CA GLY A 124 -16.59 8.36 -4.32
C GLY A 124 -15.54 8.64 -3.24
N ALA A 125 -15.79 9.59 -2.32
CA ALA A 125 -14.95 9.72 -1.13
C ALA A 125 -15.04 8.44 -0.28
N VAL A 126 -13.92 8.05 0.32
CA VAL A 126 -13.84 6.85 1.17
C VAL A 126 -14.26 7.17 2.60
N ASP A 127 -14.01 8.40 3.04
CA ASP A 127 -14.31 8.85 4.38
C ASP A 127 -14.51 10.38 4.40
N PHE A 128 -15.01 10.90 5.51
CA PHE A 128 -15.12 12.34 5.74
C PHE A 128 -14.72 12.71 7.17
N LEU A 129 -14.32 13.97 7.35
CA LEU A 129 -14.01 14.59 8.64
C LEU A 129 -14.91 15.80 8.87
N ALA A 130 -15.46 15.92 10.06
CA ALA A 130 -16.28 17.07 10.45
C ALA A 130 -15.42 18.19 11.05
N LYS A 131 -15.64 19.43 10.63
CA LYS A 131 -15.10 20.63 11.31
C LYS A 131 -15.95 20.93 12.56
N PRO A 132 -15.36 21.23 13.75
CA PRO A 132 -13.95 21.43 14.00
C PRO A 132 -13.16 20.11 14.00
N ILE A 133 -11.98 20.12 13.40
CA ILE A 133 -11.16 18.93 13.18
C ILE A 133 -10.56 18.46 14.51
N ASP A 134 -10.82 17.20 14.90
CA ASP A 134 -10.15 16.55 16.02
C ASP A 134 -8.82 15.92 15.56
N PRO A 135 -7.68 16.32 16.15
CA PRO A 135 -6.37 15.78 15.78
C PRO A 135 -6.24 14.27 15.98
N ILE A 136 -6.95 13.67 16.94
CA ILE A 136 -6.91 12.22 17.18
C ILE A 136 -7.69 11.50 16.07
N GLU A 137 -8.85 12.03 15.70
CA GLU A 137 -9.67 11.47 14.62
C GLU A 137 -8.92 11.51 13.28
N VAL A 138 -8.34 12.67 12.91
CA VAL A 138 -7.53 12.82 11.70
C VAL A 138 -6.42 11.78 11.64
N ARG A 139 -5.59 11.73 12.69
CA ARG A 139 -4.44 10.81 12.72
C ARG A 139 -4.88 9.35 12.61
N THR A 140 -5.92 8.97 13.32
CA THR A 140 -6.41 7.59 13.31
C THR A 140 -6.95 7.20 11.94
N ARG A 141 -7.81 8.02 11.33
CA ARG A 141 -8.41 7.74 10.03
C ARG A 141 -7.39 7.77 8.90
N CYS A 142 -6.54 8.79 8.85
CA CYS A 142 -5.48 8.88 7.84
C CYS A 142 -4.50 7.72 7.94
N ARG A 143 -4.08 7.35 9.16
CA ARG A 143 -3.22 6.18 9.36
C ARG A 143 -3.85 4.90 8.82
N ASN A 144 -5.13 4.67 9.08
CA ASN A 144 -5.84 3.48 8.60
C ASN A 144 -5.91 3.47 7.06
N LEU A 145 -6.24 4.60 6.43
CA LEU A 145 -6.29 4.71 4.98
C LEU A 145 -4.92 4.51 4.34
N LEU A 146 -3.87 5.10 4.90
CA LEU A 146 -2.49 4.94 4.42
C LEU A 146 -2.03 3.47 4.52
N LEU A 147 -2.35 2.78 5.61
CA LEU A 147 -2.04 1.36 5.76
C LEU A 147 -2.77 0.51 4.71
N LEU A 148 -4.04 0.78 4.45
CA LEU A 148 -4.81 0.09 3.41
C LEU A 148 -4.21 0.32 2.02
N THR A 149 -3.85 1.56 1.70
CA THR A 149 -3.21 1.90 0.41
C THR A 149 -1.86 1.20 0.27
N HIS A 150 -1.07 1.16 1.33
CA HIS A 150 0.21 0.45 1.33
C HIS A 150 0.03 -1.05 1.07
N GLN A 151 -0.92 -1.69 1.75
CA GLN A 151 -1.25 -3.09 1.53
C GLN A 151 -1.73 -3.35 0.10
N TYR A 152 -2.59 -2.49 -0.45
CA TYR A 152 -3.05 -2.58 -1.83
C TYR A 152 -1.88 -2.50 -2.83
N ARG A 153 -0.94 -1.55 -2.64
CA ARG A 153 0.25 -1.43 -3.48
C ARG A 153 1.15 -2.66 -3.41
N LEU A 154 1.34 -3.23 -2.22
CA LEU A 154 2.12 -4.46 -2.06
C LEU A 154 1.49 -5.62 -2.85
N VAL A 155 0.19 -5.83 -2.74
CA VAL A 155 -0.54 -6.89 -3.46
C VAL A 155 -0.47 -6.65 -4.97
N LYS A 156 -0.68 -5.41 -5.43
CA LYS A 156 -0.60 -5.04 -6.85
C LYS A 156 0.80 -5.31 -7.42
N ASN A 157 1.84 -4.89 -6.72
CA ASN A 157 3.22 -5.10 -7.15
C ASN A 157 3.58 -6.60 -7.19
N TYR A 158 3.09 -7.37 -6.22
CA TYR A 158 3.28 -8.81 -6.19
C TYR A 158 2.59 -9.48 -7.40
N ALA A 159 1.36 -9.11 -7.71
CA ALA A 159 0.62 -9.63 -8.87
C ALA A 159 1.37 -9.32 -10.19
N LEU A 160 1.83 -8.08 -10.38
CA LEU A 160 2.61 -7.70 -11.56
C LEU A 160 3.93 -8.47 -11.68
N LEU A 161 4.59 -8.75 -10.55
CA LEU A 161 5.80 -9.57 -10.54
C LEU A 161 5.52 -11.01 -10.97
N GLN A 162 4.39 -11.57 -10.55
CA GLN A 162 3.95 -12.91 -10.95
C GLN A 162 3.62 -12.97 -12.45
N GLU A 163 2.92 -11.98 -12.99
CA GLU A 163 2.61 -11.91 -14.42
C GLU A 163 3.89 -11.87 -15.26
N ARG A 164 4.84 -11.01 -14.93
CA ARG A 164 6.14 -10.94 -15.62
C ARG A 164 6.88 -12.28 -15.57
N LYS A 165 6.81 -12.98 -14.46
CA LYS A 165 7.47 -14.28 -14.30
C LYS A 165 6.79 -15.36 -15.16
N LEU A 166 5.46 -15.35 -15.25
CA LEU A 166 4.70 -16.22 -16.15
C LEU A 166 5.01 -15.97 -17.63
N GLU A 167 5.08 -14.69 -18.03
CA GLU A 167 5.49 -14.31 -19.40
C GLU A 167 6.90 -14.81 -19.73
N GLN A 168 7.82 -14.70 -18.78
CA GLN A 168 9.20 -15.16 -18.94
C GLN A 168 9.25 -16.68 -19.09
N LEU A 169 8.46 -17.42 -18.30
CA LEU A 169 8.33 -18.88 -18.41
C LEU A 169 7.70 -19.30 -19.74
N GLN A 170 6.65 -18.62 -20.19
CA GLN A 170 6.03 -18.87 -21.49
C GLN A 170 7.01 -18.61 -22.63
N GLY A 171 7.78 -17.53 -22.56
CA GLY A 171 8.84 -17.23 -23.53
C GLY A 171 9.90 -18.32 -23.62
N LEU A 172 10.34 -18.86 -22.47
CA LEU A 172 11.29 -19.96 -22.42
C LEU A 172 10.71 -21.26 -22.94
N LEU A 173 9.45 -21.57 -22.60
CA LEU A 173 8.73 -22.74 -23.13
C LEU A 173 8.58 -22.68 -24.65
N ASN A 174 8.19 -21.52 -25.19
CA ASN A 174 8.06 -21.30 -26.62
C ASN A 174 9.41 -21.38 -27.35
N ALA A 175 10.51 -20.97 -26.71
CA ALA A 175 11.86 -21.10 -27.27
C ALA A 175 12.36 -22.56 -27.29
N LEU A 176 11.79 -23.41 -26.43
CA LEU A 176 12.13 -24.84 -26.35
C LEU A 176 11.32 -25.68 -27.34
N VAL A 177 10.10 -25.26 -27.65
CA VAL A 177 9.28 -25.91 -28.70
C VAL A 177 9.71 -25.30 -30.04
N PRO A 178 10.41 -26.05 -30.90
CA PRO A 178 10.73 -25.54 -32.24
C PRO A 178 9.45 -25.11 -32.96
N ALA A 179 9.49 -23.96 -33.61
CA ALA A 179 8.41 -23.46 -34.44
C ALA A 179 8.24 -24.42 -35.67
N GLY A 180 7.40 -25.38 -35.52
CA GLY A 180 7.14 -26.40 -36.54
C GLY A 180 6.43 -27.59 -35.95
N THR A 181 5.17 -27.43 -35.65
CA THR A 181 4.01 -28.35 -35.82
C THR A 181 4.05 -29.80 -35.33
N GLU A 182 5.05 -30.30 -34.68
CA GLU A 182 4.93 -31.64 -34.09
C GLU A 182 5.17 -31.63 -32.59
N ASN A 183 4.15 -32.11 -31.86
CA ASN A 183 4.19 -32.30 -30.44
C ASN A 183 5.44 -33.13 -30.05
N LEU A 184 6.25 -32.65 -29.13
CA LEU A 184 7.43 -33.34 -28.60
C LEU A 184 7.13 -34.80 -28.23
N ALA A 185 5.92 -35.09 -27.73
CA ALA A 185 5.45 -36.42 -27.42
C ALA A 185 5.40 -37.31 -28.69
N GLN A 186 4.92 -36.81 -29.83
CA GLN A 186 4.84 -37.58 -31.09
C GLN A 186 6.23 -37.83 -31.69
N ARG A 187 7.19 -36.93 -31.48
CA ARG A 187 8.58 -37.14 -31.92
C ARG A 187 9.31 -38.17 -31.06
N VAL A 188 9.03 -38.17 -29.75
CA VAL A 188 9.57 -39.18 -28.83
C VAL A 188 8.97 -40.57 -29.13
N GLU A 189 7.66 -40.65 -29.42
CA GLU A 189 7.00 -41.91 -29.83
C GLU A 189 7.57 -42.48 -31.12
N ARG A 190 8.07 -41.63 -32.03
CA ARG A 190 8.74 -42.05 -33.27
C ARG A 190 10.22 -42.41 -33.11
N GLY A 191 10.74 -42.30 -31.88
CA GLY A 191 12.15 -42.60 -31.60
C GLY A 191 13.14 -41.56 -32.14
N GLU A 192 12.68 -40.35 -32.42
CA GLU A 192 13.56 -39.26 -32.85
C GLU A 192 14.36 -38.71 -31.67
N LEU A 193 15.69 -38.59 -31.85
CA LEU A 193 16.56 -37.97 -30.87
C LEU A 193 16.26 -36.47 -30.77
N VAL A 194 15.68 -36.05 -29.65
CA VAL A 194 15.44 -34.65 -29.34
C VAL A 194 16.66 -34.13 -28.54
N THR A 195 17.55 -33.43 -29.23
CA THR A 195 18.67 -32.76 -28.58
C THR A 195 18.20 -31.42 -28.00
N VAL A 196 18.08 -31.34 -26.71
CA VAL A 196 17.86 -30.07 -25.99
C VAL A 196 19.23 -29.51 -25.57
N SER A 197 19.55 -28.31 -25.97
CA SER A 197 20.84 -27.68 -25.60
C SER A 197 20.93 -27.53 -24.09
N PHE A 198 22.10 -27.79 -23.52
CA PHE A 198 22.37 -27.67 -22.08
C PHE A 198 22.03 -26.28 -21.54
N ASP A 199 22.28 -25.23 -22.32
CA ASP A 199 21.95 -23.84 -21.94
C ASP A 199 20.45 -23.62 -21.76
N LYS A 200 19.63 -24.26 -22.59
CA LYS A 200 18.16 -24.21 -22.47
C LYS A 200 17.66 -24.96 -21.25
N LEU A 201 18.21 -26.13 -20.97
CA LEU A 201 17.91 -26.90 -19.76
C LEU A 201 18.31 -26.14 -18.49
N PHE A 202 19.48 -25.51 -18.48
CA PHE A 202 19.94 -24.69 -17.37
C PHE A 202 19.05 -23.47 -17.13
N ALA A 203 18.63 -22.78 -18.21
CA ALA A 203 17.71 -21.64 -18.09
C ALA A 203 16.36 -22.05 -17.49
N ILE A 204 15.80 -23.21 -17.86
CA ILE A 204 14.56 -23.72 -17.27
C ILE A 204 14.75 -24.07 -15.80
N THR A 205 15.80 -24.78 -15.47
CA THR A 205 16.09 -25.20 -14.10
C THR A 205 16.28 -23.99 -13.17
N SER A 206 16.99 -22.95 -13.64
CA SER A 206 17.17 -21.69 -12.92
C SER A 206 15.85 -20.93 -12.74
N CYS A 207 14.99 -20.96 -13.76
CA CYS A 207 13.69 -20.30 -13.69
C CYS A 207 12.74 -21.03 -12.72
N VAL A 208 12.71 -22.36 -12.73
CA VAL A 208 11.94 -23.18 -11.79
C VAL A 208 12.41 -22.98 -10.36
N ALA A 209 13.74 -22.93 -10.11
CA ALA A 209 14.31 -22.64 -8.80
C ALA A 209 13.87 -21.26 -8.31
N GLY A 210 13.92 -20.23 -9.16
CA GLY A 210 13.48 -18.90 -8.81
C GLY A 210 11.96 -18.80 -8.50
N VAL A 211 11.12 -19.61 -9.15
CA VAL A 211 9.68 -19.70 -8.82
C VAL A 211 9.49 -20.37 -7.46
N GLN A 212 10.23 -21.43 -7.15
CA GLN A 212 10.18 -22.10 -5.86
C GLN A 212 10.58 -21.18 -4.71
N GLU A 213 11.62 -20.38 -4.88
CA GLU A 213 12.03 -19.38 -3.88
C GLU A 213 10.95 -18.35 -3.62
N LEU A 214 10.27 -17.85 -4.68
CA LEU A 214 9.16 -16.90 -4.56
C LEU A 214 7.96 -17.49 -3.86
N VAL A 215 7.57 -18.72 -4.19
CA VAL A 215 6.48 -19.42 -3.52
C VAL A 215 6.81 -19.60 -2.03
N THR A 216 8.03 -19.98 -1.72
CA THR A 216 8.49 -20.15 -0.33
C THR A 216 8.48 -18.83 0.44
N ALA A 217 8.92 -17.73 -0.20
CA ALA A 217 8.89 -16.39 0.40
C ALA A 217 7.45 -15.91 0.65
N ALA A 218 6.55 -16.13 -0.31
CA ALA A 218 5.14 -15.79 -0.18
C ALA A 218 4.46 -16.59 0.96
N GLN A 219 4.72 -17.88 1.05
CA GLN A 219 4.20 -18.73 2.13
C GLN A 219 4.71 -18.29 3.50
N ARG A 220 5.97 -17.86 3.60
CA ARG A 220 6.54 -17.31 4.83
C ARG A 220 5.84 -16.01 5.23
N SER A 221 5.63 -15.09 4.29
CA SER A 221 4.93 -13.83 4.54
C SER A 221 3.47 -14.04 4.95
N ILE A 222 2.76 -14.99 4.33
CA ILE A 222 1.39 -15.35 4.72
C ILE A 222 1.38 -15.89 6.15
N LYS A 223 2.30 -16.79 6.50
CA LYS A 223 2.39 -17.36 7.84
C LYS A 223 2.73 -16.32 8.92
N GLU A 224 3.56 -15.33 8.58
CA GLU A 224 3.83 -14.20 9.47
C GLU A 224 2.60 -13.31 9.68
N LEU A 225 1.81 -13.05 8.63
CA LEU A 225 0.55 -12.31 8.71
C LEU A 225 -0.50 -13.06 9.53
N GLU A 226 -0.65 -14.37 9.32
CA GLU A 226 -1.54 -15.21 10.12
C GLU A 226 -1.15 -15.23 11.60
N GLY A 227 0.14 -15.34 11.91
CA GLY A 227 0.65 -15.28 13.27
C GLY A 227 0.45 -13.94 13.97
N ARG A 228 0.32 -12.84 13.21
CA ARG A 228 0.00 -11.50 13.73
C ARG A 228 -1.50 -11.32 13.96
N LEU A 229 -2.34 -11.85 13.08
CA LEU A 229 -3.81 -11.80 13.18
C LEU A 229 -4.35 -12.65 14.34
N THR A 230 -3.64 -13.73 14.71
CA THR A 230 -4.03 -14.65 15.78
C THR A 230 -3.48 -14.26 17.16
N ARG A 231 -2.67 -13.21 17.28
CA ARG A 231 -2.25 -12.70 18.59
C ARG A 231 -3.43 -12.02 19.28
N PRO A 232 -3.90 -12.54 20.44
CA PRO A 232 -4.93 -11.88 21.20
C PRO A 232 -4.44 -10.49 21.62
N LEU A 233 -5.29 -9.48 21.45
CA LEU A 233 -5.11 -8.16 22.04
C LEU A 233 -4.88 -8.38 23.54
N ARG A 234 -3.73 -7.97 24.07
CA ARG A 234 -3.52 -7.98 25.52
C ARG A 234 -4.61 -7.09 26.12
N PRO A 235 -5.37 -7.56 27.13
CA PRO A 235 -6.23 -6.67 27.89
C PRO A 235 -5.34 -5.60 28.53
N GLU A 236 -5.74 -4.34 28.36
CA GLU A 236 -5.17 -3.24 29.11
C GLU A 236 -5.39 -3.57 30.59
N SER A 237 -4.30 -3.73 31.32
CA SER A 237 -4.33 -3.84 32.76
C SER A 237 -4.61 -2.44 33.33
N ASP A 238 -5.71 -2.34 34.09
CA ASP A 238 -6.06 -1.19 34.92
C ASP A 238 -4.89 -0.68 35.80
#